data_c04176a3eb31f294cc7f2bb591853ae5
#
_entry.id   c04176a3eb31f294cc7f2bb591853ae5
#
_cell.length_a   1.000
_cell.length_b   1.000
_cell.length_c   1.000
_cell.angle_alpha   90.00
_cell.angle_beta   90.00
_cell.angle_gamma   90.00
#
_symmetry.space_group_name_H-M   'P 1'
#
loop_
_entity.id
_entity.type
_entity.pdbx_description
1 polymer ?
#
loop_
_entity_poly.entity_id
_entity_poly.type
_entity_poly.pdbx_seq_one_letter_code
_entity_poly.pdbx_strand_id
1 'polypeptide(L)'
;MNEARSGKVEIDDFKAVTVETMVYFMYNDNVLDEKMIDLDLLRISEKYNIKSLMDFCSKHLEENLSLENALDVLVSSHLLPNQKGLFDAATNFVCENRGYLVKTDSWKELMKTDQKLANDVFRCLFIAEVKP
;
A
#
# COMPACT_ATOMS: atom_id res chain seq x y z
N MET A 1 0.51 -11.75 31.01
CA MET A 1 0.11 -11.54 30.48
C MET A 1 -0.53 -12.02 29.80
N ASN A 2 -0.66 -12.04 29.49
CA ASN A 2 -1.22 -12.15 28.83
C ASN A 2 -1.95 -12.67 28.25
N GLU A 3 -2.68 -13.83 28.51
CA GLU A 3 -3.21 -14.40 27.96
C GLU A 3 -4.12 -14.18 26.90
N ALA A 4 -5.03 -14.10 27.10
CA ALA A 4 -5.69 -13.37 26.06
C ALA A 4 -4.72 -12.57 25.26
N ARG A 5 -3.55 -12.62 25.76
CA ARG A 5 -2.46 -11.90 25.24
C ARG A 5 -1.99 -12.38 23.89
N SER A 6 -2.07 -13.63 23.59
CA SER A 6 -1.57 -14.12 22.32
C SER A 6 -2.38 -13.59 21.13
N GLY A 7 -3.69 -13.47 21.28
CA GLY A 7 -4.51 -12.90 20.25
C GLY A 7 -4.24 -11.43 20.06
N LYS A 8 -3.93 -10.75 21.14
CA LYS A 8 -3.68 -9.33 21.12
C LYS A 8 -2.38 -8.97 20.43
N VAL A 9 -1.38 -9.81 20.53
CA VAL A 9 -0.09 -9.52 19.93
C VAL A 9 -0.23 -9.26 18.42
N GLU A 10 -1.06 -10.04 17.77
CA GLU A 10 -1.27 -9.85 16.36
C GLU A 10 -2.05 -8.58 16.03
N ILE A 11 -3.02 -8.26 16.87
CA ILE A 11 -3.82 -7.07 16.67
C ILE A 11 -3.03 -5.81 16.99
N ASP A 12 -2.09 -5.92 17.94
CA ASP A 12 -1.27 -4.78 18.34
C ASP A 12 -0.37 -4.28 17.22
N ASP A 13 -0.19 -5.07 16.16
CA ASP A 13 0.57 -4.62 15.00
C ASP A 13 -0.12 -3.48 14.27
N PHE A 14 -1.38 -3.25 14.56
CA PHE A 14 -2.17 -2.25 13.88
C PHE A 14 -2.85 -1.33 14.88
N LYS A 15 -3.13 -0.10 14.41
CA LYS A 15 -3.86 0.85 15.24
C LYS A 15 -5.26 0.33 15.53
N ALA A 16 -5.81 0.76 16.66
CA ALA A 16 -7.16 0.36 17.03
C ALA A 16 -8.18 0.72 15.96
N VAL A 17 -8.02 1.91 15.36
CA VAL A 17 -8.96 2.34 14.33
C VAL A 17 -8.91 1.44 13.10
N THR A 18 -7.73 0.91 12.77
CA THR A 18 -7.59 0.00 11.64
C THR A 18 -8.33 -1.29 11.90
N VAL A 19 -8.18 -1.84 13.11
CA VAL A 19 -8.87 -3.07 13.50
C VAL A 19 -10.38 -2.85 13.48
N GLU A 20 -10.82 -1.74 14.05
CA GLU A 20 -12.25 -1.42 14.09
C GLU A 20 -12.83 -1.28 12.70
N THR A 21 -12.09 -0.66 11.80
CA THR A 21 -12.56 -0.47 10.44
C THR A 21 -12.67 -1.82 9.73
N MET A 22 -11.72 -2.71 9.95
CA MET A 22 -11.77 -4.05 9.39
C MET A 22 -13.01 -4.79 9.86
N VAL A 23 -13.26 -4.76 11.18
CA VAL A 23 -14.41 -5.43 11.75
C VAL A 23 -15.71 -4.84 11.20
N TYR A 24 -15.78 -3.51 11.14
CA TYR A 24 -16.96 -2.85 10.59
C TYR A 24 -17.22 -3.31 9.14
N PHE A 25 -16.15 -3.41 8.34
CA PHE A 25 -16.28 -3.84 6.96
C PHE A 25 -16.82 -5.28 6.89
N MET A 26 -16.37 -6.12 7.78
CA MET A 26 -16.81 -7.53 7.77
C MET A 26 -18.31 -7.66 8.00
N TYR A 27 -18.91 -6.71 8.71
CA TYR A 27 -20.35 -6.74 8.96
C TYR A 27 -21.15 -5.93 7.95
N ASN A 28 -20.55 -4.93 7.33
CA ASN A 28 -21.30 -3.97 6.54
C ASN A 28 -20.87 -3.87 5.07
N ASP A 29 -19.81 -4.54 4.68
CA ASP A 29 -19.23 -4.49 3.34
C ASP A 29 -18.88 -3.07 2.90
N ASN A 30 -18.61 -2.20 3.87
CA ASN A 30 -18.28 -0.81 3.58
C ASN A 30 -17.56 -0.24 4.79
N VAL A 31 -17.03 0.97 4.65
CA VAL A 31 -16.38 1.68 5.73
C VAL A 31 -17.21 2.90 6.09
N LEU A 32 -17.00 3.40 7.31
CA LEU A 32 -17.73 4.58 7.78
C LEU A 32 -17.29 5.84 7.05
N ASP A 33 -16.01 5.92 6.70
CA ASP A 33 -15.43 7.11 6.11
C ASP A 33 -14.32 6.68 5.16
N GLU A 34 -14.32 7.21 3.95
CA GLU A 34 -13.30 6.87 2.96
C GLU A 34 -11.89 7.19 3.45
N LYS A 35 -11.76 8.14 4.36
CA LYS A 35 -10.47 8.48 4.93
C LYS A 35 -9.86 7.33 5.73
N MET A 36 -10.66 6.36 6.10
CA MET A 36 -10.19 5.19 6.83
C MET A 36 -9.55 4.15 5.92
N ILE A 37 -9.70 4.32 4.60
CA ILE A 37 -9.11 3.40 3.64
C ILE A 37 -7.68 3.84 3.38
N ASP A 38 -6.73 3.12 3.96
CA ASP A 38 -5.32 3.45 3.84
C ASP A 38 -4.50 2.16 3.68
N LEU A 39 -3.19 2.32 3.66
CA LEU A 39 -2.30 1.17 3.49
C LEU A 39 -2.37 0.21 4.67
N ASP A 40 -2.62 0.71 5.87
CA ASP A 40 -2.75 -0.15 7.03
C ASP A 40 -3.97 -1.05 6.92
N LEU A 41 -5.07 -0.52 6.39
CA LEU A 41 -6.27 -1.33 6.18
C LEU A 41 -6.00 -2.41 5.12
N LEU A 42 -5.24 -2.07 4.09
CA LEU A 42 -4.84 -3.06 3.09
C LEU A 42 -3.97 -4.13 3.72
N ARG A 43 -3.00 -3.74 4.53
CA ARG A 43 -2.11 -4.70 5.18
C ARG A 43 -2.86 -5.65 6.10
N ILE A 44 -3.81 -5.12 6.87
CA ILE A 44 -4.56 -5.99 7.78
C ILE A 44 -5.48 -6.94 7.02
N SER A 45 -6.01 -6.50 5.88
CA SER A 45 -6.83 -7.37 5.03
C SER A 45 -6.00 -8.52 4.47
N GLU A 46 -4.74 -8.25 4.14
CA GLU A 46 -3.82 -9.29 3.66
C GLU A 46 -3.49 -10.25 4.79
N LYS A 47 -3.20 -9.71 5.98
CA LYS A 47 -2.83 -10.54 7.11
C LYS A 47 -3.92 -11.55 7.47
N TYR A 48 -5.16 -11.12 7.43
CA TYR A 48 -6.28 -11.97 7.79
C TYR A 48 -6.99 -12.56 6.59
N ASN A 49 -6.44 -12.35 5.40
CA ASN A 49 -6.93 -12.94 4.16
C ASN A 49 -8.40 -12.62 3.91
N ILE A 50 -8.78 -11.37 4.07
CA ILE A 50 -10.13 -10.90 3.81
C ILE A 50 -10.18 -10.35 2.39
N LYS A 51 -10.46 -11.23 1.45
CA LYS A 51 -10.31 -10.90 0.04
C LYS A 51 -11.18 -9.73 -0.41
N SER A 52 -12.41 -9.68 0.06
CA SER A 52 -13.30 -8.57 -0.33
C SER A 52 -12.77 -7.23 0.17
N LEU A 53 -12.16 -7.21 1.35
CA LEU A 53 -11.57 -5.98 1.86
C LEU A 53 -10.29 -5.63 1.11
N MET A 54 -9.48 -6.64 0.75
CA MET A 54 -8.31 -6.39 -0.09
C MET A 54 -8.70 -5.70 -1.39
N ASP A 55 -9.71 -6.23 -2.07
CA ASP A 55 -10.14 -5.68 -3.33
C ASP A 55 -10.70 -4.27 -3.16
N PHE A 56 -11.45 -4.07 -2.09
CA PHE A 56 -12.04 -2.77 -1.78
C PHE A 56 -10.94 -1.72 -1.56
N CYS A 57 -9.95 -2.06 -0.76
CA CYS A 57 -8.83 -1.16 -0.48
C CYS A 57 -7.97 -0.91 -1.71
N SER A 58 -7.67 -1.97 -2.43
CA SER A 58 -6.81 -1.88 -3.62
C SER A 58 -7.43 -0.97 -4.66
N LYS A 59 -8.73 -1.12 -4.90
CA LYS A 59 -9.42 -0.29 -5.87
C LYS A 59 -9.41 1.17 -5.45
N HIS A 60 -9.69 1.43 -4.17
CA HIS A 60 -9.69 2.80 -3.68
C HIS A 60 -8.32 3.45 -3.79
N LEU A 61 -7.29 2.71 -3.38
CA LEU A 61 -5.93 3.24 -3.43
C LEU A 61 -5.49 3.50 -4.86
N GLU A 62 -5.86 2.62 -5.77
CA GLU A 62 -5.52 2.79 -7.18
C GLU A 62 -6.19 4.03 -7.76
N GLU A 63 -7.44 4.26 -7.42
CA GLU A 63 -8.20 5.39 -7.94
C GLU A 63 -7.76 6.73 -7.33
N ASN A 64 -7.05 6.67 -6.20
CA ASN A 64 -6.66 7.86 -5.48
C ASN A 64 -5.14 8.05 -5.40
N LEU A 65 -4.41 7.48 -6.35
CA LEU A 65 -2.97 7.69 -6.41
C LEU A 65 -2.66 9.17 -6.61
N SER A 66 -1.65 9.64 -5.90
CA SER A 66 -1.24 11.04 -5.96
C SER A 66 0.26 11.14 -5.84
N LEU A 67 0.78 12.34 -6.08
CA LEU A 67 2.22 12.56 -5.95
C LEU A 67 2.69 12.33 -4.52
N GLU A 68 1.81 12.52 -3.55
CA GLU A 68 2.16 12.37 -2.15
C GLU A 68 2.20 10.91 -1.69
N ASN A 69 1.33 10.06 -2.26
CA ASN A 69 1.21 8.70 -1.76
C ASN A 69 1.76 7.63 -2.70
N ALA A 70 2.12 7.99 -3.92
CA ALA A 70 2.45 7.00 -4.94
C ALA A 70 3.62 6.10 -4.54
N LEU A 71 4.67 6.66 -3.97
CA LEU A 71 5.83 5.86 -3.57
C LEU A 71 5.51 4.95 -2.38
N ASP A 72 4.71 5.43 -1.43
CA ASP A 72 4.28 4.60 -0.31
C ASP A 72 3.42 3.44 -0.79
N VAL A 73 2.50 3.72 -1.72
CA VAL A 73 1.65 2.66 -2.28
C VAL A 73 2.50 1.66 -3.05
N LEU A 74 3.48 2.15 -3.81
CA LEU A 74 4.36 1.28 -4.59
C LEU A 74 5.13 0.33 -3.67
N VAL A 75 5.75 0.86 -2.63
CA VAL A 75 6.53 0.04 -1.70
C VAL A 75 5.63 -0.98 -1.00
N SER A 76 4.49 -0.53 -0.49
CA SER A 76 3.59 -1.41 0.25
C SER A 76 3.03 -2.51 -0.63
N SER A 77 2.61 -2.18 -1.85
CA SER A 77 2.05 -3.17 -2.76
C SER A 77 3.11 -4.16 -3.22
N HIS A 78 4.36 -3.71 -3.33
CA HIS A 78 5.46 -4.61 -3.68
C HIS A 78 5.66 -5.70 -2.62
N LEU A 79 5.46 -5.35 -1.36
CA LEU A 79 5.68 -6.27 -0.25
C LEU A 79 4.50 -7.20 0.01
N LEU A 80 3.35 -6.94 -0.58
CA LEU A 80 2.15 -7.73 -0.31
C LEU A 80 1.91 -8.74 -1.44
N PRO A 81 1.61 -9.99 -1.11
CA PRO A 81 1.56 -11.06 -2.10
C PRO A 81 0.42 -10.98 -3.11
N ASN A 82 -0.67 -10.31 -2.77
CA ASN A 82 -1.84 -10.28 -3.64
C ASN A 82 -2.09 -8.92 -4.29
N GLN A 83 -1.08 -8.06 -4.31
CA GLN A 83 -1.27 -6.68 -4.75
C GLN A 83 -0.49 -6.33 -6.02
N LYS A 84 -0.38 -7.30 -6.94
CA LYS A 84 0.33 -7.04 -8.18
C LYS A 84 -0.35 -5.96 -9.02
N GLY A 85 -1.67 -5.97 -9.06
CA GLY A 85 -2.41 -4.96 -9.81
C GLY A 85 -2.18 -3.56 -9.28
N LEU A 86 -2.21 -3.42 -7.96
CA LEU A 86 -1.95 -2.12 -7.34
C LEU A 86 -0.50 -1.71 -7.56
N PHE A 87 0.43 -2.65 -7.47
CA PHE A 87 1.83 -2.37 -7.72
C PHE A 87 2.04 -1.87 -9.15
N ASP A 88 1.41 -2.53 -10.11
CA ASP A 88 1.51 -2.12 -11.51
C ASP A 88 0.94 -0.71 -11.72
N ALA A 89 -0.20 -0.42 -11.11
CA ALA A 89 -0.82 0.89 -11.21
C ALA A 89 0.07 1.97 -10.60
N ALA A 90 0.64 1.68 -9.42
CA ALA A 90 1.54 2.63 -8.76
C ALA A 90 2.81 2.85 -9.59
N THR A 91 3.35 1.77 -10.18
CA THR A 91 4.52 1.88 -11.02
C THR A 91 4.25 2.76 -12.23
N ASN A 92 3.11 2.56 -12.88
CA ASN A 92 2.74 3.40 -14.02
C ASN A 92 2.60 4.86 -13.62
N PHE A 93 1.99 5.11 -12.46
CA PHE A 93 1.82 6.48 -11.97
C PHE A 93 3.19 7.13 -11.71
N VAL A 94 4.10 6.38 -11.08
CA VAL A 94 5.44 6.88 -10.80
C VAL A 94 6.19 7.15 -12.09
N CYS A 95 6.05 6.27 -13.09
CA CYS A 95 6.69 6.47 -14.38
C CYS A 95 6.21 7.74 -15.04
N GLU A 96 4.92 8.00 -15.00
CA GLU A 96 4.35 9.19 -15.64
C GLU A 96 4.76 10.47 -14.94
N ASN A 97 5.12 10.37 -13.66
CA ASN A 97 5.48 11.54 -12.85
C ASN A 97 6.92 11.49 -12.37
N ARG A 98 7.77 10.72 -13.04
CA ARG A 98 9.12 10.46 -12.54
C ARG A 98 9.96 11.72 -12.39
N GLY A 99 9.81 12.65 -13.30
CA GLY A 99 10.59 13.89 -13.24
C GLY A 99 10.38 14.67 -11.96
N TYR A 100 9.17 14.60 -11.43
CA TYR A 100 8.85 15.26 -10.18
C TYR A 100 9.23 14.37 -8.98
N LEU A 101 8.89 13.09 -9.07
CA LEU A 101 9.03 12.19 -7.91
C LEU A 101 10.47 11.92 -7.53
N VAL A 102 11.39 11.86 -8.51
CA VAL A 102 12.79 11.59 -8.19
C VAL A 102 13.44 12.72 -7.40
N LYS A 103 12.80 13.88 -7.36
CA LYS A 103 13.30 15.03 -6.61
C LYS A 103 12.76 15.07 -5.19
N THR A 104 11.81 14.20 -4.86
CA THR A 104 11.18 14.24 -3.53
C THR A 104 12.03 13.57 -2.49
N ASP A 105 11.81 13.93 -1.24
CA ASP A 105 12.48 13.29 -0.11
C ASP A 105 12.07 11.84 0.03
N SER A 106 10.82 11.52 -0.33
CA SER A 106 10.34 10.13 -0.28
C SER A 106 11.16 9.23 -1.19
N TRP A 107 11.48 9.71 -2.40
CA TRP A 107 12.33 8.95 -3.32
C TRP A 107 13.73 8.76 -2.74
N LYS A 108 14.29 9.83 -2.18
CA LYS A 108 15.62 9.75 -1.57
C LYS A 108 15.65 8.77 -0.42
N GLU A 109 14.59 8.77 0.37
CA GLU A 109 14.48 7.84 1.49
C GLU A 109 14.40 6.40 1.00
N LEU A 110 13.65 6.16 -0.05
CA LEU A 110 13.54 4.84 -0.66
C LEU A 110 14.90 4.35 -1.14
N MET A 111 15.68 5.24 -1.78
CA MET A 111 17.01 4.88 -2.25
C MET A 111 17.93 4.48 -1.13
N LYS A 112 17.75 5.07 0.05
CA LYS A 112 18.58 4.74 1.21
C LYS A 112 18.15 3.47 1.92
N THR A 113 16.85 3.27 2.06
CA THR A 113 16.33 2.21 2.92
C THR A 113 16.10 0.90 2.18
N ASP A 114 15.73 0.96 0.91
CA ASP A 114 15.50 -0.25 0.13
C ASP A 114 16.08 -0.08 -1.25
N GLN A 115 17.39 -0.22 -1.31
CA GLN A 115 18.14 -0.01 -2.53
C GLN A 115 17.73 -0.98 -3.63
N LYS A 116 17.40 -2.20 -3.26
CA LYS A 116 17.01 -3.20 -4.24
C LYS A 116 15.70 -2.82 -4.91
N LEU A 117 14.71 -2.43 -4.11
CA LEU A 117 13.42 -2.00 -4.67
C LEU A 117 13.59 -0.74 -5.49
N ALA A 118 14.39 0.22 -4.99
CA ALA A 118 14.63 1.45 -5.71
C ALA A 118 15.27 1.17 -7.06
N ASN A 119 16.22 0.24 -7.11
CA ASN A 119 16.86 -0.13 -8.36
C ASN A 119 15.89 -0.79 -9.32
N ASP A 120 15.02 -1.65 -8.81
CA ASP A 120 14.01 -2.30 -9.64
C ASP A 120 13.04 -1.29 -10.22
N VAL A 121 12.60 -0.34 -9.39
CA VAL A 121 11.70 0.72 -9.85
C VAL A 121 12.42 1.60 -10.88
N PHE A 122 13.66 1.96 -10.59
CA PHE A 122 14.44 2.79 -11.51
C PHE A 122 14.58 2.11 -12.87
N ARG A 123 14.82 0.81 -12.86
CA ARG A 123 14.92 0.05 -14.10
C ARG A 123 13.61 0.08 -14.86
N CYS A 124 12.49 -0.05 -14.16
CA CYS A 124 11.19 0.03 -14.79
C CYS A 124 10.96 1.41 -15.40
N LEU A 125 11.36 2.47 -14.70
CA LEU A 125 11.25 3.83 -15.23
C LEU A 125 12.08 4.00 -16.48
N PHE A 126 13.28 3.45 -16.46
CA PHE A 126 14.18 3.57 -17.60
C PHE A 126 13.62 2.82 -18.81
N ILE A 127 13.11 1.62 -18.59
CA ILE A 127 12.51 0.83 -19.66
C ILE A 127 11.29 1.54 -20.25
N ALA A 128 10.46 2.08 -19.38
CA ALA A 128 9.27 2.81 -19.80
C ALA A 128 9.65 4.02 -20.66
N GLU A 129 10.75 4.65 -20.32
CA GLU A 129 11.22 5.82 -21.06
C GLU A 129 11.71 5.45 -22.45
N VAL A 130 12.34 4.30 -22.60
CA VAL A 130 12.87 3.85 -23.87
C VAL A 130 11.80 3.32 -24.80
N LYS A 131 10.72 2.86 -24.25
CA LYS A 131 9.64 2.29 -25.05
C LYS A 131 8.94 3.35 -25.88
N PRO A 132 8.63 3.04 -27.12
CA PRO A 132 7.94 3.98 -27.99
C PRO A 132 6.51 4.27 -27.55
#